data_b5504b7e08df37a72ea8df0fdc223504
#
_entry.id   b5504b7e08df37a72ea8df0fdc223504
#
_cell.length_a   1.000
_cell.length_b   1.000
_cell.length_c   1.000
_cell.angle_alpha   90.00
_cell.angle_beta   90.00
_cell.angle_gamma   90.00
#
_symmetry.space_group_name_H-M   'P 1'
#
loop_
_entity.id
_entity.type
_entity.pdbx_description
1 polymer ?
#
loop_
_entity_poly.entity_id
_entity_poly.type
_entity_poly.pdbx_seq_one_letter_code
_entity_poly.pdbx_strand_id
1 'polypeptide(L)'
;MKNFIKIIIAVILINFSFSFNKIENYNVIENTVVIKFAEKYAPKLGKEPALNLNNLLSLSDNLKNLTILRFEPLFLDTNTFSELEYKHFLHQYYILEIKNELEFNSFKNNLEKIESIDLVEPVFIKKTNLVPNDTYYSDQWAHDNYGQANSSGGGDVGVNDSDTDTDLAWDITTGNSSVIIAILDTGVNEHSELQGRLVDGYDYVYQDDNPSDIQGHGTACAGIAAAKGNNGTGVAGVCWDCSIMPVKVLGDDGYGEDSIIAAAIQQTAAAGVQIISMSLGGGGYNSYMDNAISYAVDAGTTVFAASGNDNSGTISYPAGYQDCIAVGAMSPCNERKSTSSCDGENFWGSNYGPSLDFVTPGVRIHTITSSGGYTSTFNGTSSACPHAAGIAGLILSVAPGMTPEQVRTVMHMNADDIGNIGFDNETGYGRVNAYQSVLNLLNAPEIFIDIDNFEVELSSGTSSNQEFVIINTGEADLSFSIDSESYQSINSDNNNLEYEWVDISDNYEILNMSHNDYAGDQSINLNFNFPFYDNSFSSFIVNANGWLGFGEDNTGWDNSSIPNSSAPLNAVFGFWDDLNPINDSNTSGNGTIKYSNMNDMTVVWFDNVDHWPTNF
;
A
#
# COMPACT_ATOMS: atom_id res chain seq x y z
N MET A 1 20.79 -34.66 -17.24
CA MET A 1 19.67 -33.84 -16.74
C MET A 1 20.21 -32.45 -16.50
N LYS A 2 19.58 -31.43 -17.06
CA LYS A 2 20.03 -30.05 -16.94
C LYS A 2 19.67 -29.54 -15.56
N ASN A 3 20.65 -29.17 -14.75
CA ASN A 3 20.41 -28.52 -13.45
C ASN A 3 20.12 -27.04 -13.71
N PHE A 4 18.87 -26.63 -13.54
CA PHE A 4 18.48 -25.23 -13.55
C PHE A 4 18.64 -24.69 -12.13
N ILE A 5 19.56 -23.75 -11.94
CA ILE A 5 19.53 -22.88 -10.77
C ILE A 5 18.61 -21.74 -11.16
N LYS A 6 17.37 -21.74 -10.68
CA LYS A 6 16.54 -20.54 -10.71
C LYS A 6 16.97 -19.67 -9.54
N ILE A 7 17.69 -18.60 -9.82
CA ILE A 7 17.75 -17.49 -8.89
C ILE A 7 16.42 -16.77 -9.05
N ILE A 8 15.48 -17.04 -8.17
CA ILE A 8 14.30 -16.20 -8.01
C ILE A 8 14.81 -15.00 -7.26
N ILE A 9 14.92 -13.85 -7.95
CA ILE A 9 15.00 -12.58 -7.25
C ILE A 9 13.62 -12.43 -6.62
N ALA A 10 13.48 -12.82 -5.36
CA ALA A 10 12.35 -12.38 -4.57
C ALA A 10 12.47 -10.87 -4.54
N VAL A 11 11.56 -10.18 -5.22
CA VAL A 11 11.31 -8.77 -4.93
C VAL A 11 10.78 -8.78 -3.51
N ILE A 12 11.70 -8.70 -2.55
CA ILE A 12 11.34 -8.48 -1.17
C ILE A 12 10.57 -7.18 -1.18
N LEU A 13 9.35 -7.23 -0.67
CA LEU A 13 8.65 -6.05 -0.21
C LEU A 13 9.66 -5.23 0.58
N ILE A 14 10.26 -4.24 -0.09
CA ILE A 14 11.07 -3.26 0.59
C ILE A 14 10.07 -2.60 1.52
N ASN A 15 10.18 -2.87 2.81
CA ASN A 15 9.58 -2.01 3.80
C ASN A 15 10.19 -0.64 3.54
N PHE A 16 9.47 0.18 2.75
CA PHE A 16 9.76 1.58 2.58
C PHE A 16 9.54 2.24 3.93
N SER A 17 10.53 2.18 4.79
CA SER A 17 10.62 3.18 5.83
C SER A 17 11.04 4.48 5.14
N PHE A 18 10.04 5.17 4.57
CA PHE A 18 10.22 6.55 4.16
C PHE A 18 10.51 7.35 5.43
N SER A 19 11.78 7.59 5.70
CA SER A 19 12.16 8.67 6.59
C SER A 19 11.97 9.97 5.80
N PHE A 20 10.71 10.38 5.65
CA PHE A 20 10.44 11.75 5.25
C PHE A 20 10.91 12.64 6.38
N ASN A 21 11.91 13.45 6.12
CA ASN A 21 12.16 14.64 6.88
C ASN A 21 11.00 15.60 6.56
N LYS A 22 9.84 15.39 7.19
CA LYS A 22 8.79 16.40 7.23
C LYS A 22 9.36 17.63 7.91
N ILE A 23 9.74 18.61 7.11
CA ILE A 23 9.59 19.98 7.57
C ILE A 23 8.13 20.27 7.24
N GLU A 24 7.26 20.05 8.23
CA GLU A 24 5.84 20.41 8.22
C GLU A 24 5.29 20.67 6.81
N ASN A 25 4.57 19.77 6.20
CA ASN A 25 3.72 19.89 4.99
C ASN A 25 4.00 20.98 3.92
N TYR A 26 5.22 21.47 3.79
CA TYR A 26 5.55 22.57 2.89
C TYR A 26 6.65 22.19 1.88
N ASN A 27 6.41 22.51 0.61
CA ASN A 27 7.42 22.41 -0.43
C ASN A 27 8.55 23.42 -0.18
N VAL A 28 9.78 22.96 -0.12
CA VAL A 28 10.98 23.77 0.09
C VAL A 28 11.94 23.64 -1.09
N ILE A 29 12.75 24.65 -1.32
CA ILE A 29 13.88 24.55 -2.25
C ILE A 29 15.03 23.85 -1.51
N GLU A 30 15.32 22.58 -1.85
CA GLU A 30 16.15 21.67 -1.05
C GLU A 30 17.58 22.17 -0.78
N ASN A 31 18.21 22.81 -1.73
CA ASN A 31 19.61 23.22 -1.61
C ASN A 31 19.76 24.69 -1.21
N THR A 32 18.67 25.31 -0.75
CA THR A 32 18.61 26.75 -0.50
C THR A 32 18.04 27.02 0.89
N VAL A 33 18.74 27.81 1.67
CA VAL A 33 18.28 28.28 2.98
C VAL A 33 18.40 29.80 3.10
N VAL A 34 17.56 30.37 3.93
CA VAL A 34 17.77 31.74 4.45
C VAL A 34 18.46 31.61 5.80
N ILE A 35 19.58 32.29 5.95
CA ILE A 35 20.32 32.38 7.21
C ILE A 35 20.23 33.78 7.79
N LYS A 36 20.02 33.85 9.09
CA LYS A 36 20.08 35.09 9.85
C LYS A 36 21.36 35.13 10.68
N PHE A 37 22.17 36.15 10.47
CA PHE A 37 23.39 36.34 11.25
C PHE A 37 23.10 37.02 12.60
N ALA A 38 23.83 36.64 13.62
CA ALA A 38 23.85 37.37 14.89
C ALA A 38 24.33 38.82 14.70
N GLU A 39 23.72 39.75 15.39
CA GLU A 39 23.96 41.21 15.24
C GLU A 39 25.43 41.60 15.21
N LYS A 40 26.28 40.98 16.03
CA LYS A 40 27.71 41.25 16.09
C LYS A 40 28.48 40.91 14.80
N TYR A 41 27.92 40.04 13.95
CA TYR A 41 28.52 39.58 12.70
C TYR A 41 27.83 40.19 11.47
N ALA A 42 26.67 40.81 11.63
CA ALA A 42 25.92 41.43 10.54
C ALA A 42 26.60 42.70 10.00
N PRO A 43 26.33 43.10 8.74
CA PRO A 43 26.82 44.34 8.18
C PRO A 43 26.41 45.54 9.01
N LYS A 44 27.30 46.53 9.11
CA LYS A 44 27.01 47.78 9.83
C LYS A 44 26.28 48.77 8.92
N LEU A 45 25.44 49.61 9.53
CA LEU A 45 24.70 50.65 8.84
C LEU A 45 25.62 51.52 7.93
N GLY A 46 25.20 51.66 6.66
CA GLY A 46 25.93 52.48 5.68
C GLY A 46 27.26 51.88 5.18
N LYS A 47 27.51 50.58 5.43
CA LYS A 47 28.65 49.85 4.89
C LYS A 47 28.22 48.73 3.98
N GLU A 48 29.04 48.43 2.98
CA GLU A 48 28.81 47.24 2.13
C GLU A 48 28.87 45.94 2.95
N PRO A 49 28.03 44.94 2.59
CA PRO A 49 28.08 43.63 3.20
C PRO A 49 29.42 42.93 2.90
N ALA A 50 30.29 42.84 3.90
CA ALA A 50 31.63 42.25 3.75
C ALA A 50 31.74 40.87 4.41
N LEU A 51 30.65 40.08 4.38
CA LEU A 51 30.65 38.72 4.93
C LEU A 51 31.42 37.78 3.99
N ASN A 52 32.47 37.15 4.51
CA ASN A 52 33.21 36.11 3.79
C ASN A 52 32.70 34.74 4.19
N LEU A 53 31.84 34.20 3.35
CA LEU A 53 31.21 32.90 3.57
C LEU A 53 32.22 31.74 3.69
N ASN A 54 33.35 31.80 2.93
CA ASN A 54 34.36 30.74 3.04
C ASN A 54 35.00 30.71 4.42
N ASN A 55 35.14 31.83 5.09
CA ASN A 55 35.61 31.87 6.47
C ASN A 55 34.56 31.31 7.45
N LEU A 56 33.28 31.45 7.15
CA LEU A 56 32.17 30.93 7.92
C LEU A 56 32.03 29.41 7.78
N LEU A 57 32.03 28.91 6.55
CA LEU A 57 31.92 27.49 6.28
C LEU A 57 33.17 26.70 6.74
N SER A 58 34.34 27.36 6.79
CA SER A 58 35.56 26.72 7.32
C SER A 58 35.48 26.40 8.82
N LEU A 59 34.50 26.94 9.55
CA LEU A 59 34.26 26.63 10.96
C LEU A 59 33.60 25.29 11.20
N SER A 60 33.06 24.66 10.14
CA SER A 60 32.45 23.31 10.21
C SER A 60 33.15 22.37 9.23
N ASP A 61 33.67 21.27 9.76
CA ASP A 61 34.32 20.24 8.93
C ASP A 61 33.41 19.65 7.86
N ASN A 62 32.13 19.63 8.08
CA ASN A 62 31.12 19.09 7.18
C ASN A 62 30.70 20.08 6.07
N LEU A 63 31.02 21.38 6.22
CA LEU A 63 30.60 22.42 5.27
C LEU A 63 31.77 23.01 4.44
N LYS A 64 33.01 22.79 4.86
CA LYS A 64 34.20 23.42 4.24
C LYS A 64 34.43 23.06 2.78
N ASN A 65 33.88 21.96 2.30
CA ASN A 65 34.09 21.47 0.93
C ASN A 65 32.86 21.69 0.03
N LEU A 66 31.80 22.35 0.52
CA LEU A 66 30.60 22.58 -0.27
C LEU A 66 30.81 23.54 -1.41
N THR A 67 30.22 23.26 -2.53
CA THR A 67 30.17 24.17 -3.68
C THR A 67 29.01 25.15 -3.50
N ILE A 68 29.35 26.43 -3.28
CA ILE A 68 28.35 27.48 -3.12
C ILE A 68 27.96 27.98 -4.50
N LEU A 69 26.66 27.98 -4.78
CA LEU A 69 26.08 28.52 -6.01
C LEU A 69 25.63 29.97 -5.82
N ARG A 70 25.10 30.33 -4.65
CA ARG A 70 24.58 31.66 -4.33
C ARG A 70 24.82 32.00 -2.87
N PHE A 71 25.29 33.19 -2.60
CA PHE A 71 25.36 33.77 -1.26
C PHE A 71 25.29 35.28 -1.36
N GLU A 72 24.17 35.85 -0.96
CA GLU A 72 23.91 37.29 -1.07
C GLU A 72 22.90 37.73 -0.01
N PRO A 73 22.86 39.04 0.33
CA PRO A 73 21.79 39.58 1.18
C PRO A 73 20.43 39.37 0.57
N LEU A 74 19.45 38.92 1.38
CA LEU A 74 18.09 38.65 0.92
C LEU A 74 17.33 39.93 0.54
N PHE A 75 17.59 41.05 1.21
CA PHE A 75 16.82 42.29 1.12
C PHE A 75 17.61 43.52 0.59
N LEU A 76 18.70 43.33 -0.12
CA LEU A 76 19.55 44.42 -0.56
C LEU A 76 19.25 44.84 -2.00
N ASP A 77 18.65 46.03 -2.20
CA ASP A 77 18.43 46.66 -3.50
C ASP A 77 19.59 47.57 -3.94
N THR A 78 20.35 48.05 -2.96
CA THR A 78 21.47 48.97 -3.16
C THR A 78 22.71 48.43 -2.45
N ASN A 79 23.86 49.08 -2.66
CA ASN A 79 25.11 48.64 -2.02
C ASN A 79 25.14 48.80 -0.48
N THR A 80 24.13 49.44 0.13
CA THR A 80 24.09 49.67 1.57
C THR A 80 22.66 49.58 2.11
N PHE A 81 22.50 49.06 3.32
CA PHE A 81 21.21 49.02 4.02
C PHE A 81 20.80 50.41 4.54
N SER A 82 19.53 50.77 4.39
CA SER A 82 18.90 51.96 4.94
C SER A 82 18.66 51.86 6.45
N GLU A 83 18.36 53.00 7.12
CA GLU A 83 17.97 52.99 8.54
C GLU A 83 16.69 52.16 8.82
N LEU A 84 15.76 52.11 7.84
CA LEU A 84 14.52 51.35 7.97
C LEU A 84 14.78 49.83 7.92
N GLU A 85 15.60 49.40 6.96
CA GLU A 85 16.01 47.99 6.86
C GLU A 85 16.82 47.57 8.10
N TYR A 86 17.65 48.44 8.62
CA TYR A 86 18.39 48.17 9.83
C TYR A 86 17.49 48.06 11.05
N LYS A 87 16.49 48.96 11.19
CA LYS A 87 15.48 48.93 12.24
C LYS A 87 14.69 47.64 12.28
N HIS A 88 14.43 47.03 11.12
CA HIS A 88 13.69 45.77 10.98
C HIS A 88 14.61 44.54 10.87
N PHE A 89 15.91 44.70 11.15
CA PHE A 89 16.93 43.66 11.12
C PHE A 89 17.11 42.97 9.76
N LEU A 90 16.62 43.54 8.64
CA LEU A 90 16.70 42.97 7.30
C LEU A 90 18.16 42.81 6.81
N HIS A 91 19.08 43.59 7.32
CA HIS A 91 20.52 43.52 7.06
C HIS A 91 21.18 42.22 7.57
N GLN A 92 20.50 41.45 8.40
CA GLN A 92 21.00 40.19 8.97
C GLN A 92 20.70 38.98 8.10
N TYR A 93 19.76 39.05 7.13
CA TYR A 93 19.28 37.91 6.37
C TYR A 93 20.02 37.77 5.03
N TYR A 94 20.44 36.52 4.77
CA TYR A 94 21.16 36.14 3.56
C TYR A 94 20.54 34.87 2.98
N ILE A 95 20.55 34.78 1.64
CA ILE A 95 20.19 33.51 0.96
C ILE A 95 21.48 32.77 0.63
N LEU A 96 21.50 31.50 0.95
CA LEU A 96 22.61 30.58 0.67
C LEU A 96 22.08 29.39 -0.12
N GLU A 97 22.64 29.21 -1.31
CA GLU A 97 22.35 28.06 -2.18
C GLU A 97 23.64 27.28 -2.41
N ILE A 98 23.58 25.96 -2.27
CA ILE A 98 24.70 25.07 -2.52
C ILE A 98 24.39 24.15 -3.70
N LYS A 99 25.43 23.56 -4.29
CA LYS A 99 25.22 22.39 -5.17
C LYS A 99 24.72 21.22 -4.33
N ASN A 100 23.83 20.40 -4.92
CA ASN A 100 23.24 19.23 -4.23
C ASN A 100 24.35 18.23 -3.79
N GLU A 101 24.91 18.41 -2.61
CA GLU A 101 26.04 17.66 -2.05
C GLU A 101 25.75 17.17 -0.63
N LEU A 102 24.64 17.64 0.00
CA LEU A 102 24.20 17.27 1.35
C LEU A 102 22.67 17.23 1.42
N GLU A 103 22.15 16.29 2.16
CA GLU A 103 20.74 16.21 2.52
C GLU A 103 20.36 17.47 3.33
N PHE A 104 19.17 18.04 3.04
CA PHE A 104 18.71 19.35 3.55
C PHE A 104 18.82 19.48 5.08
N ASN A 105 18.35 18.49 5.84
CA ASN A 105 18.39 18.56 7.31
C ASN A 105 19.84 18.51 7.84
N SER A 106 20.69 17.72 7.22
CA SER A 106 22.13 17.71 7.54
C SER A 106 22.78 19.06 7.25
N PHE A 107 22.43 19.67 6.13
CA PHE A 107 22.90 20.99 5.76
C PHE A 107 22.44 22.05 6.77
N LYS A 108 21.15 22.13 7.05
CA LYS A 108 20.54 23.03 8.02
C LYS A 108 21.17 22.85 9.42
N ASN A 109 21.18 21.61 9.93
CA ASN A 109 21.72 21.32 11.26
C ASN A 109 23.22 21.64 11.43
N ASN A 110 24.00 21.57 10.35
CA ASN A 110 25.40 21.96 10.38
C ASN A 110 25.59 23.48 10.36
N LEU A 111 24.73 24.22 9.68
CA LEU A 111 24.73 25.70 9.72
C LEU A 111 24.32 26.25 11.09
N GLU A 112 23.30 25.66 11.71
CA GLU A 112 22.82 26.05 13.06
C GLU A 112 23.86 25.89 14.17
N LYS A 113 24.90 25.09 13.96
CA LYS A 113 26.03 24.95 14.91
C LYS A 113 27.05 26.07 14.83
N ILE A 114 26.94 26.94 13.82
CA ILE A 114 27.91 28.04 13.64
C ILE A 114 27.50 29.22 14.52
N GLU A 115 28.34 29.60 15.46
CA GLU A 115 28.08 30.70 16.45
C GLU A 115 27.62 32.01 15.83
N SER A 116 28.00 32.30 14.59
CA SER A 116 27.60 33.52 13.89
C SER A 116 26.24 33.50 13.24
N ILE A 117 25.56 32.34 13.24
CA ILE A 117 24.24 32.15 12.66
C ILE A 117 23.23 32.02 13.80
N ASP A 118 22.26 32.90 13.84
CA ASP A 118 21.17 32.88 14.82
C ASP A 118 20.02 31.97 14.39
N LEU A 119 19.77 31.87 13.08
CA LEU A 119 18.62 31.17 12.54
C LEU A 119 18.92 30.65 11.12
N VAL A 120 18.41 29.46 10.82
CA VAL A 120 18.42 28.86 9.48
C VAL A 120 17.00 28.44 9.12
N GLU A 121 16.45 29.02 8.09
CA GLU A 121 15.07 28.78 7.64
C GLU A 121 15.05 28.21 6.23
N PRO A 122 14.13 27.28 5.93
CA PRO A 122 13.92 26.82 4.57
C PRO A 122 13.30 27.90 3.69
N VAL A 123 13.53 27.83 2.40
CA VAL A 123 12.85 28.67 1.42
C VAL A 123 11.62 27.93 0.94
N PHE A 124 10.46 28.31 1.43
CA PHE A 124 9.19 27.74 1.04
C PHE A 124 8.76 28.19 -0.35
N ILE A 125 8.32 27.24 -1.16
CA ILE A 125 7.70 27.55 -2.45
C ILE A 125 6.23 27.91 -2.19
N LYS A 126 5.83 29.08 -2.64
CA LYS A 126 4.43 29.54 -2.63
C LYS A 126 3.90 29.48 -4.06
N LYS A 127 2.75 28.84 -4.23
CA LYS A 127 2.00 28.84 -5.50
C LYS A 127 0.56 29.28 -5.24
N THR A 128 -0.14 29.69 -6.28
CA THR A 128 -1.59 29.89 -6.22
C THR A 128 -2.24 28.52 -6.27
N ASN A 129 -3.11 28.21 -5.32
CA ASN A 129 -3.89 26.99 -5.36
C ASN A 129 -4.91 27.04 -6.50
N LEU A 130 -5.12 25.90 -7.17
CA LEU A 130 -6.16 25.75 -8.16
C LEU A 130 -7.51 25.60 -7.45
N VAL A 131 -8.30 26.68 -7.41
CA VAL A 131 -9.65 26.64 -6.86
C VAL A 131 -10.64 26.52 -8.03
N PRO A 132 -11.43 25.45 -8.11
CA PRO A 132 -12.44 25.28 -9.15
C PRO A 132 -13.47 26.42 -9.15
N ASN A 133 -13.88 26.84 -10.34
CA ASN A 133 -14.87 27.90 -10.52
C ASN A 133 -16.30 27.37 -10.70
N ASP A 134 -16.54 26.11 -10.38
CA ASP A 134 -17.81 25.41 -10.54
C ASP A 134 -18.85 25.96 -9.57
N THR A 135 -20.08 26.03 -10.03
CA THR A 135 -21.17 26.76 -9.34
C THR A 135 -21.41 26.27 -7.90
N TYR A 136 -21.26 24.96 -7.65
CA TYR A 136 -21.52 24.34 -6.35
C TYR A 136 -20.23 23.92 -5.62
N TYR A 137 -19.06 24.30 -6.12
CA TYR A 137 -17.79 23.89 -5.49
C TYR A 137 -17.70 24.29 -4.01
N SER A 138 -18.10 25.50 -3.67
CA SER A 138 -18.12 25.98 -2.27
C SER A 138 -18.98 25.13 -1.32
N ASP A 139 -19.86 24.31 -1.85
CA ASP A 139 -20.73 23.42 -1.07
C ASP A 139 -20.19 21.97 -1.05
N GLN A 140 -19.13 21.69 -1.82
CA GLN A 140 -18.50 20.37 -1.92
C GLN A 140 -17.46 20.15 -0.82
N TRP A 141 -17.92 20.00 0.43
CA TRP A 141 -17.05 19.77 1.59
C TRP A 141 -16.12 18.54 1.44
N ALA A 142 -16.43 17.63 0.54
CA ALA A 142 -15.63 16.45 0.28
C ALA A 142 -14.24 16.78 -0.28
N HIS A 143 -14.06 17.96 -0.89
CA HIS A 143 -12.85 18.43 -1.52
C HIS A 143 -12.12 19.50 -0.71
N ASP A 144 -12.87 20.37 -0.01
CA ASP A 144 -12.37 21.48 0.81
C ASP A 144 -13.38 21.74 1.94
N ASN A 145 -13.12 21.22 3.12
CA ASN A 145 -13.97 21.39 4.30
C ASN A 145 -13.42 22.48 5.21
N TYR A 146 -13.90 23.70 5.00
CA TYR A 146 -13.59 24.83 5.87
C TYR A 146 -14.59 25.02 7.02
N GLY A 147 -15.38 23.99 7.32
CA GLY A 147 -16.43 24.01 8.35
C GLY A 147 -17.73 24.63 7.84
N GLN A 148 -18.00 24.60 6.54
CA GLN A 148 -19.24 25.13 5.96
C GLN A 148 -20.46 24.37 6.47
N ALA A 149 -21.54 25.14 6.69
CA ALA A 149 -22.83 24.56 7.03
C ALA A 149 -23.32 23.69 5.86
N ASN A 150 -23.79 22.49 6.18
CA ASN A 150 -24.34 21.60 5.17
C ASN A 150 -25.55 22.24 4.51
N SER A 151 -25.53 22.43 3.20
CA SER A 151 -26.52 23.17 2.41
C SER A 151 -27.95 22.66 2.52
N SER A 152 -28.17 21.47 3.06
CA SER A 152 -29.51 20.88 3.27
C SER A 152 -30.13 21.10 4.65
N GLY A 153 -29.56 21.97 5.48
CA GLY A 153 -30.29 22.63 6.56
C GLY A 153 -30.56 21.82 7.83
N GLY A 154 -29.69 20.94 8.21
CA GLY A 154 -29.83 20.25 9.49
C GLY A 154 -28.58 19.47 9.82
N GLY A 155 -27.75 19.99 10.67
CA GLY A 155 -26.55 19.35 11.15
C GLY A 155 -25.55 20.39 11.63
N ASP A 156 -24.62 19.99 12.44
CA ASP A 156 -23.53 20.84 12.88
C ASP A 156 -22.61 21.21 11.71
N VAL A 157 -21.89 22.29 11.89
CA VAL A 157 -20.84 22.75 11.00
C VAL A 157 -19.75 21.66 10.94
N GLY A 158 -19.25 21.34 9.74
CA GLY A 158 -18.13 20.40 9.59
C GLY A 158 -16.90 20.84 10.35
N VAL A 159 -15.97 19.94 10.54
CA VAL A 159 -14.66 20.22 11.11
C VAL A 159 -13.74 20.65 9.98
N ASN A 160 -13.08 21.80 10.15
CA ASN A 160 -12.12 22.30 9.17
C ASN A 160 -11.06 21.24 8.87
N ASP A 161 -10.70 21.07 7.60
CA ASP A 161 -9.71 20.10 7.15
C ASP A 161 -10.14 18.63 7.32
N SER A 162 -11.45 18.39 7.41
CA SER A 162 -12.05 17.06 7.46
C SER A 162 -12.59 16.66 6.08
N ASP A 163 -11.72 16.58 5.10
CA ASP A 163 -11.97 16.19 3.71
C ASP A 163 -10.84 15.27 3.20
N THR A 164 -10.64 15.15 1.91
CA THR A 164 -9.62 14.26 1.33
C THR A 164 -8.47 15.02 0.66
N ASP A 165 -8.31 16.32 0.91
CA ASP A 165 -7.27 17.17 0.30
C ASP A 165 -7.22 17.08 -1.24
N THR A 166 -8.35 16.83 -1.88
CA THR A 166 -8.41 16.77 -3.35
C THR A 166 -8.16 18.14 -3.99
N ASP A 167 -8.56 19.23 -3.34
CA ASP A 167 -8.26 20.59 -3.77
C ASP A 167 -6.76 20.87 -3.86
N LEU A 168 -5.98 20.34 -2.93
CA LEU A 168 -4.52 20.41 -2.94
C LEU A 168 -3.91 19.45 -3.97
N ALA A 169 -4.50 18.25 -4.16
CA ALA A 169 -4.05 17.28 -5.14
C ALA A 169 -4.18 17.82 -6.58
N TRP A 170 -5.20 18.63 -6.87
CA TRP A 170 -5.40 19.24 -8.20
C TRP A 170 -4.33 20.23 -8.59
N ASP A 171 -3.58 20.76 -7.65
CA ASP A 171 -2.37 21.53 -7.95
C ASP A 171 -1.25 20.68 -8.57
N ILE A 172 -1.29 19.36 -8.38
CA ILE A 172 -0.35 18.40 -8.93
C ILE A 172 -0.93 17.78 -10.22
N THR A 173 -2.13 17.23 -10.13
CA THR A 173 -2.80 16.57 -11.25
C THR A 173 -4.32 16.66 -11.11
N THR A 174 -5.01 16.87 -12.21
CA THR A 174 -6.47 16.79 -12.31
C THR A 174 -6.95 15.48 -12.93
N GLY A 175 -6.00 14.56 -13.20
CA GLY A 175 -6.25 13.29 -13.83
C GLY A 175 -5.67 13.17 -15.24
N ASN A 176 -5.94 12.04 -15.90
CA ASN A 176 -5.53 11.77 -17.27
C ASN A 176 -6.61 10.94 -17.97
N SER A 177 -6.99 11.32 -19.19
CA SER A 177 -8.03 10.63 -19.96
C SER A 177 -7.70 9.19 -20.38
N SER A 178 -6.43 8.78 -20.28
CA SER A 178 -6.03 7.39 -20.44
C SER A 178 -6.37 6.50 -19.24
N VAL A 179 -6.63 7.10 -18.08
CA VAL A 179 -7.10 6.40 -16.89
C VAL A 179 -8.62 6.29 -16.97
N ILE A 180 -9.10 5.07 -17.02
CA ILE A 180 -10.52 4.75 -17.17
C ILE A 180 -11.05 4.22 -15.83
N ILE A 181 -12.10 4.85 -15.31
CA ILE A 181 -12.85 4.39 -14.13
C ILE A 181 -14.15 3.76 -14.63
N ALA A 182 -14.28 2.47 -14.52
CA ALA A 182 -15.53 1.77 -14.82
C ALA A 182 -16.50 1.86 -13.63
N ILE A 183 -17.69 2.39 -13.89
CA ILE A 183 -18.78 2.46 -12.92
C ILE A 183 -19.71 1.27 -13.14
N LEU A 184 -19.56 0.24 -12.33
CA LEU A 184 -20.43 -0.95 -12.34
C LEU A 184 -21.64 -0.68 -11.44
N ASP A 185 -22.74 -0.24 -12.06
CA ASP A 185 -23.90 0.30 -11.33
C ASP A 185 -25.20 0.19 -12.18
N THR A 186 -26.14 1.11 -12.02
CA THR A 186 -27.40 1.20 -12.76
C THR A 186 -27.28 1.72 -14.19
N GLY A 187 -26.06 2.01 -14.65
CA GLY A 187 -25.72 2.68 -15.89
C GLY A 187 -25.22 4.11 -15.65
N VAL A 188 -24.87 4.83 -16.72
CA VAL A 188 -24.48 6.25 -16.68
C VAL A 188 -25.07 6.98 -17.87
N ASN A 189 -25.78 8.06 -17.63
CA ASN A 189 -26.32 8.92 -18.67
C ASN A 189 -25.32 10.00 -19.09
N GLU A 190 -25.46 10.45 -20.32
CA GLU A 190 -24.79 11.67 -20.77
C GLU A 190 -25.20 12.86 -19.89
N HIS A 191 -24.22 13.63 -19.48
CA HIS A 191 -24.38 14.87 -18.74
C HIS A 191 -23.36 15.90 -19.22
N SER A 192 -23.68 17.20 -19.12
CA SER A 192 -22.72 18.26 -19.47
C SER A 192 -21.37 18.13 -18.76
N GLU A 193 -21.40 17.69 -17.49
CA GLU A 193 -20.20 17.44 -16.67
C GLU A 193 -19.43 16.18 -17.08
N LEU A 194 -20.00 15.27 -17.83
CA LEU A 194 -19.35 14.05 -18.34
C LEU A 194 -19.03 14.14 -19.83
N GLN A 195 -19.34 15.25 -20.49
CA GLN A 195 -19.13 15.42 -21.93
C GLN A 195 -17.65 15.25 -22.31
N GLY A 196 -17.35 14.24 -23.15
CA GLY A 196 -16.00 13.89 -23.57
C GLY A 196 -15.20 13.11 -22.52
N ARG A 197 -15.87 12.61 -21.47
CA ARG A 197 -15.32 11.71 -20.46
C ARG A 197 -15.81 10.27 -20.62
N LEU A 198 -16.98 10.08 -21.21
CA LEU A 198 -17.53 8.75 -21.41
C LEU A 198 -16.80 8.03 -22.54
N VAL A 199 -16.41 6.80 -22.28
CA VAL A 199 -15.95 5.83 -23.26
C VAL A 199 -17.02 4.77 -23.48
N ASP A 200 -16.86 3.91 -24.51
CA ASP A 200 -17.83 2.86 -24.79
C ASP A 200 -18.02 1.95 -23.58
N GLY A 201 -19.27 1.74 -23.19
CA GLY A 201 -19.70 0.91 -22.09
C GLY A 201 -20.56 -0.27 -22.55
N TYR A 202 -21.15 -1.00 -21.59
CA TYR A 202 -22.01 -2.13 -21.90
C TYR A 202 -23.12 -2.32 -20.86
N ASP A 203 -24.30 -2.73 -21.33
CA ASP A 203 -25.44 -3.12 -20.48
C ASP A 203 -25.49 -4.66 -20.36
N TYR A 204 -25.07 -5.17 -19.22
CA TYR A 204 -25.09 -6.60 -18.92
C TYR A 204 -26.49 -7.10 -18.50
N VAL A 205 -27.38 -6.18 -18.09
CA VAL A 205 -28.76 -6.54 -17.70
C VAL A 205 -29.60 -6.85 -18.94
N TYR A 206 -29.54 -5.96 -19.95
CA TYR A 206 -30.30 -6.11 -21.19
C TYR A 206 -29.47 -6.67 -22.34
N GLN A 207 -28.17 -6.86 -22.16
CA GLN A 207 -27.20 -7.43 -23.11
C GLN A 207 -27.11 -6.63 -24.41
N ASP A 208 -26.90 -5.33 -24.28
CA ASP A 208 -26.72 -4.41 -25.39
C ASP A 208 -25.66 -3.32 -25.09
N ASP A 209 -25.35 -2.49 -26.09
CA ASP A 209 -24.34 -1.44 -26.01
C ASP A 209 -24.93 -0.10 -25.46
N ASN A 210 -26.08 -0.12 -24.76
CA ASN A 210 -26.72 1.07 -24.25
C ASN A 210 -26.88 1.07 -22.71
N PRO A 211 -25.82 1.34 -21.96
CA PRO A 211 -25.82 1.33 -20.49
C PRO A 211 -26.48 2.58 -19.89
N SER A 212 -27.68 2.93 -20.39
CA SER A 212 -28.43 4.09 -19.91
C SER A 212 -28.92 3.89 -18.48
N ASP A 213 -28.90 4.97 -17.70
CA ASP A 213 -29.29 5.00 -16.29
C ASP A 213 -30.69 5.57 -16.12
N ILE A 214 -31.65 4.70 -15.86
CA ILE A 214 -33.05 5.07 -15.55
C ILE A 214 -33.21 5.39 -14.05
N GLN A 215 -32.47 4.68 -13.21
CA GLN A 215 -32.57 4.80 -11.75
C GLN A 215 -31.85 6.05 -11.22
N GLY A 216 -30.69 6.40 -11.78
CA GLY A 216 -29.93 7.62 -11.48
C GLY A 216 -28.74 7.45 -10.55
N HIS A 217 -28.56 6.28 -9.93
CA HIS A 217 -27.51 6.03 -8.96
C HIS A 217 -26.12 5.99 -9.60
N GLY A 218 -25.94 5.25 -10.68
CA GLY A 218 -24.65 5.14 -11.36
C GLY A 218 -24.19 6.46 -11.99
N THR A 219 -25.13 7.27 -12.51
CA THR A 219 -24.80 8.62 -13.00
C THR A 219 -24.28 9.52 -11.88
N ALA A 220 -24.89 9.44 -10.69
CA ALA A 220 -24.42 10.19 -9.52
C ALA A 220 -23.00 9.74 -9.09
N CYS A 221 -22.74 8.43 -9.08
CA CYS A 221 -21.41 7.87 -8.80
C CYS A 221 -20.36 8.33 -9.83
N ALA A 222 -20.71 8.33 -11.13
CA ALA A 222 -19.82 8.82 -12.19
C ALA A 222 -19.47 10.31 -12.00
N GLY A 223 -20.43 11.12 -11.57
CA GLY A 223 -20.21 12.53 -11.27
C GLY A 223 -19.22 12.76 -10.13
N ILE A 224 -19.30 11.98 -9.06
CA ILE A 224 -18.34 12.05 -7.96
C ILE A 224 -16.93 11.66 -8.44
N ALA A 225 -16.83 10.58 -9.20
CA ALA A 225 -15.54 10.10 -9.67
C ALA A 225 -14.84 11.08 -10.62
N ALA A 226 -15.56 11.64 -11.62
CA ALA A 226 -14.94 12.35 -12.72
C ALA A 226 -15.79 13.44 -13.42
N ALA A 227 -16.72 14.11 -12.74
CA ALA A 227 -17.33 15.31 -13.30
C ALA A 227 -16.25 16.35 -13.62
N LYS A 228 -16.43 17.08 -14.73
CA LYS A 228 -15.51 18.15 -15.14
C LYS A 228 -15.40 19.22 -14.08
N GLY A 229 -14.21 19.42 -13.53
CA GLY A 229 -13.93 20.55 -12.68
C GLY A 229 -13.45 21.78 -13.45
N ASN A 230 -13.53 22.93 -12.80
CA ASN A 230 -13.08 24.24 -13.28
C ASN A 230 -13.66 24.65 -14.64
N ASN A 231 -14.94 24.33 -14.88
CA ASN A 231 -15.64 24.60 -16.13
C ASN A 231 -16.72 25.71 -16.01
N GLY A 232 -16.87 26.30 -14.81
CA GLY A 232 -17.81 27.39 -14.51
C GLY A 232 -19.24 26.94 -14.28
N THR A 233 -19.52 25.64 -14.24
CA THR A 233 -20.85 25.07 -14.03
C THR A 233 -20.81 23.92 -13.03
N GLY A 234 -21.90 23.66 -12.35
CA GLY A 234 -22.15 22.44 -11.58
C GLY A 234 -21.15 22.13 -10.48
N VAL A 235 -20.56 20.95 -10.57
CA VAL A 235 -19.74 20.32 -9.54
C VAL A 235 -18.39 19.85 -10.12
N ALA A 236 -17.36 19.82 -9.30
CA ALA A 236 -16.10 19.15 -9.62
C ALA A 236 -16.16 17.68 -9.16
N GLY A 237 -15.75 16.74 -10.00
CA GLY A 237 -15.46 15.36 -9.60
C GLY A 237 -14.03 15.25 -9.08
N VAL A 238 -13.66 14.12 -8.49
CA VAL A 238 -12.32 13.91 -7.94
C VAL A 238 -11.24 13.90 -9.03
N CYS A 239 -11.43 13.11 -10.10
CA CYS A 239 -10.51 12.99 -11.23
C CYS A 239 -11.09 13.63 -12.49
N TRP A 240 -10.99 14.96 -12.62
CA TRP A 240 -11.67 15.73 -13.68
C TRP A 240 -11.34 15.30 -15.09
N ASP A 241 -10.12 14.84 -15.30
CA ASP A 241 -9.58 14.47 -16.60
C ASP A 241 -9.55 12.95 -16.85
N CYS A 242 -10.00 12.14 -15.88
CA CYS A 242 -10.20 10.71 -16.07
C CYS A 242 -11.39 10.41 -17.00
N SER A 243 -11.36 9.25 -17.65
CA SER A 243 -12.49 8.74 -18.43
C SER A 243 -13.39 7.84 -17.59
N ILE A 244 -14.67 7.79 -17.94
CA ILE A 244 -15.67 6.93 -17.32
C ILE A 244 -16.14 5.88 -18.31
N MET A 245 -16.12 4.61 -17.92
CA MET A 245 -16.76 3.52 -18.64
C MET A 245 -18.09 3.17 -17.95
N PRO A 246 -19.24 3.42 -18.58
CA PRO A 246 -20.53 2.99 -18.04
C PRO A 246 -20.68 1.46 -18.16
N VAL A 247 -20.92 0.78 -17.04
CA VAL A 247 -21.16 -0.66 -17.02
C VAL A 247 -22.43 -0.94 -16.23
N LYS A 248 -23.54 -1.17 -16.94
CA LYS A 248 -24.81 -1.44 -16.29
C LYS A 248 -24.90 -2.89 -15.86
N VAL A 249 -24.87 -3.11 -14.55
CA VAL A 249 -25.00 -4.42 -13.88
C VAL A 249 -26.21 -4.50 -12.95
N LEU A 250 -26.81 -3.34 -12.66
CA LEU A 250 -28.04 -3.24 -11.87
C LEU A 250 -29.19 -2.79 -12.78
N GLY A 251 -30.35 -3.40 -12.61
CA GLY A 251 -31.58 -3.05 -13.31
C GLY A 251 -32.11 -1.66 -12.94
N ASP A 252 -33.17 -1.25 -13.62
CA ASP A 252 -33.85 0.04 -13.37
C ASP A 252 -34.50 0.12 -11.99
N ASP A 253 -34.64 -1.00 -11.32
CA ASP A 253 -35.09 -1.13 -9.92
C ASP A 253 -33.93 -1.06 -8.90
N GLY A 254 -32.67 -0.96 -9.38
CA GLY A 254 -31.48 -0.90 -8.55
C GLY A 254 -30.96 -2.24 -8.06
N TYR A 255 -31.49 -3.38 -8.57
CA TYR A 255 -31.05 -4.72 -8.20
C TYR A 255 -30.29 -5.38 -9.33
N GLY A 256 -29.33 -6.25 -8.99
CA GLY A 256 -28.52 -7.03 -9.94
C GLY A 256 -28.24 -8.43 -9.44
N GLU A 257 -27.92 -9.31 -10.36
CA GLU A 257 -27.55 -10.70 -10.06
C GLU A 257 -26.02 -10.81 -9.93
N ASP A 258 -25.53 -11.44 -8.88
CA ASP A 258 -24.08 -11.66 -8.63
C ASP A 258 -23.36 -12.28 -9.83
N SER A 259 -24.03 -13.19 -10.56
CA SER A 259 -23.47 -13.83 -11.75
C SER A 259 -23.22 -12.86 -12.91
N ILE A 260 -24.11 -11.89 -13.08
CA ILE A 260 -23.98 -10.81 -14.07
C ILE A 260 -22.86 -9.87 -13.67
N ILE A 261 -22.81 -9.48 -12.38
CA ILE A 261 -21.78 -8.60 -11.83
C ILE A 261 -20.39 -9.25 -11.98
N ALA A 262 -20.25 -10.52 -11.63
CA ALA A 262 -18.97 -11.24 -11.77
C ALA A 262 -18.49 -11.32 -13.24
N ALA A 263 -19.41 -11.59 -14.17
CA ALA A 263 -19.09 -11.59 -15.59
C ALA A 263 -18.68 -10.20 -16.08
N ALA A 264 -19.35 -9.14 -15.62
CA ALA A 264 -19.01 -7.77 -15.95
C ALA A 264 -17.64 -7.36 -15.40
N ILE A 265 -17.29 -7.72 -14.16
CA ILE A 265 -15.97 -7.49 -13.56
C ILE A 265 -14.88 -8.10 -14.48
N GLN A 266 -15.02 -9.39 -14.80
CA GLN A 266 -14.03 -10.10 -15.62
C GLN A 266 -13.88 -9.47 -17.00
N GLN A 267 -14.98 -9.11 -17.68
CA GLN A 267 -14.92 -8.55 -19.04
C GLN A 267 -14.40 -7.10 -19.04
N THR A 268 -14.77 -6.31 -18.05
CA THR A 268 -14.28 -4.94 -17.86
C THR A 268 -12.76 -4.94 -17.64
N ALA A 269 -12.26 -5.83 -16.77
CA ALA A 269 -10.83 -5.98 -16.56
C ALA A 269 -10.09 -6.47 -17.82
N ALA A 270 -10.66 -7.44 -18.55
CA ALA A 270 -10.10 -7.91 -19.81
C ALA A 270 -10.05 -6.84 -20.92
N ALA A 271 -10.88 -5.80 -20.81
CA ALA A 271 -10.81 -4.62 -21.70
C ALA A 271 -9.67 -3.64 -21.33
N GLY A 272 -8.91 -3.90 -20.26
CA GLY A 272 -7.75 -3.11 -19.85
C GLY A 272 -8.11 -1.85 -19.06
N VAL A 273 -9.24 -1.84 -18.37
CA VAL A 273 -9.66 -0.75 -17.49
C VAL A 273 -8.80 -0.74 -16.23
N GLN A 274 -8.36 0.43 -15.80
CA GLN A 274 -7.47 0.59 -14.66
C GLN A 274 -8.20 0.51 -13.30
N ILE A 275 -9.46 0.97 -13.25
CA ILE A 275 -10.21 1.09 -12.00
C ILE A 275 -11.64 0.61 -12.20
N ILE A 276 -12.13 -0.24 -11.31
CA ILE A 276 -13.54 -0.61 -11.15
C ILE A 276 -14.06 -0.02 -9.86
N SER A 277 -15.20 0.69 -9.94
CA SER A 277 -15.94 1.23 -8.80
C SER A 277 -17.31 0.58 -8.71
N MET A 278 -17.61 -0.06 -7.58
CA MET A 278 -18.86 -0.78 -7.31
C MET A 278 -19.57 -0.19 -6.09
N SER A 279 -20.51 0.73 -6.34
CA SER A 279 -21.35 1.32 -5.28
C SER A 279 -22.57 0.43 -4.96
N LEU A 280 -22.34 -0.84 -4.85
CA LEU A 280 -23.35 -1.88 -4.64
C LEU A 280 -22.89 -2.87 -3.56
N GLY A 281 -23.83 -3.60 -2.98
CA GLY A 281 -23.53 -4.62 -2.00
C GLY A 281 -24.76 -5.40 -1.58
N GLY A 282 -24.52 -6.59 -1.02
CA GLY A 282 -25.55 -7.49 -0.52
C GLY A 282 -25.13 -8.95 -0.63
N GLY A 283 -26.02 -9.85 -0.21
CA GLY A 283 -25.74 -11.28 -0.27
C GLY A 283 -24.63 -11.73 0.67
N GLY A 284 -23.98 -12.82 0.30
CA GLY A 284 -22.87 -13.42 1.04
C GLY A 284 -21.72 -13.81 0.12
N TYR A 285 -20.68 -14.38 0.71
CA TYR A 285 -19.55 -14.90 -0.06
C TYR A 285 -19.99 -15.91 -1.12
N ASN A 286 -19.46 -15.75 -2.32
CA ASN A 286 -19.49 -16.79 -3.35
C ASN A 286 -18.17 -16.82 -4.13
N SER A 287 -17.71 -18.02 -4.48
CA SER A 287 -16.39 -18.23 -5.06
C SER A 287 -16.23 -17.69 -6.49
N TYR A 288 -17.28 -17.61 -7.27
CA TYR A 288 -17.18 -17.10 -8.64
C TYR A 288 -16.99 -15.56 -8.68
N MET A 289 -17.58 -14.83 -7.72
CA MET A 289 -17.33 -13.40 -7.55
C MET A 289 -15.89 -13.14 -7.07
N ASP A 290 -15.46 -13.91 -6.07
CA ASP A 290 -14.08 -13.88 -5.55
C ASP A 290 -13.07 -14.09 -6.69
N ASN A 291 -13.25 -15.15 -7.47
CA ASN A 291 -12.41 -15.45 -8.63
C ASN A 291 -12.46 -14.34 -9.72
N ALA A 292 -13.61 -13.69 -9.92
CA ALA A 292 -13.71 -12.59 -10.89
C ALA A 292 -12.96 -11.33 -10.42
N ILE A 293 -13.01 -11.04 -9.13
CA ILE A 293 -12.25 -9.92 -8.52
C ILE A 293 -10.75 -10.23 -8.57
N SER A 294 -10.32 -11.43 -8.15
CA SER A 294 -8.91 -11.83 -8.23
C SER A 294 -8.39 -11.78 -9.68
N TYR A 295 -9.19 -12.24 -10.65
CA TYR A 295 -8.84 -12.09 -12.07
C TYR A 295 -8.63 -10.62 -12.45
N ALA A 296 -9.51 -9.71 -12.00
CA ALA A 296 -9.40 -8.29 -12.32
C ALA A 296 -8.10 -7.67 -11.74
N VAL A 297 -7.78 -8.02 -10.50
CA VAL A 297 -6.55 -7.57 -9.83
C VAL A 297 -5.30 -8.12 -10.53
N ASP A 298 -5.28 -9.42 -10.86
CA ASP A 298 -4.19 -10.04 -11.63
C ASP A 298 -4.03 -9.44 -13.04
N ALA A 299 -5.12 -8.95 -13.63
CA ALA A 299 -5.10 -8.23 -14.90
C ALA A 299 -4.64 -6.77 -14.79
N GLY A 300 -4.39 -6.27 -13.58
CA GLY A 300 -3.93 -4.90 -13.32
C GLY A 300 -5.04 -3.89 -13.04
N THR A 301 -6.27 -4.35 -12.79
CA THR A 301 -7.42 -3.49 -12.48
C THR A 301 -7.60 -3.34 -10.96
N THR A 302 -7.56 -2.11 -10.44
CA THR A 302 -7.86 -1.83 -9.03
C THR A 302 -9.37 -1.86 -8.80
N VAL A 303 -9.84 -2.66 -7.84
CA VAL A 303 -11.26 -2.90 -7.60
C VAL A 303 -11.71 -2.31 -6.28
N PHE A 304 -12.66 -1.37 -6.32
CA PHE A 304 -13.26 -0.71 -5.15
C PHE A 304 -14.71 -1.14 -4.99
N ALA A 305 -15.14 -1.33 -3.73
CA ALA A 305 -16.54 -1.52 -3.43
C ALA A 305 -16.98 -0.85 -2.12
N ALA A 306 -18.25 -0.47 -2.08
CA ALA A 306 -18.89 0.16 -0.93
C ALA A 306 -19.07 -0.83 0.22
N SER A 307 -18.69 -0.44 1.45
CA SER A 307 -18.73 -1.31 2.64
C SER A 307 -20.14 -1.68 3.12
N GLY A 308 -21.16 -0.90 2.73
CA GLY A 308 -22.58 -1.05 3.15
C GLY A 308 -23.04 0.03 4.12
N ASN A 309 -24.37 0.15 4.30
CA ASN A 309 -25.01 1.30 4.96
C ASN A 309 -25.83 0.93 6.21
N ASP A 310 -25.61 -0.27 6.79
CA ASP A 310 -26.44 -0.82 7.88
C ASP A 310 -25.91 -0.45 9.27
N ASN A 311 -24.83 0.34 9.37
CA ASN A 311 -24.11 0.59 10.62
C ASN A 311 -23.68 -0.71 11.31
N SER A 312 -23.33 -1.71 10.54
CA SER A 312 -22.98 -3.06 10.95
C SER A 312 -21.48 -3.25 11.11
N GLY A 313 -21.05 -4.04 12.10
CA GLY A 313 -19.67 -4.50 12.27
C GLY A 313 -19.23 -5.57 11.25
N THR A 314 -19.93 -5.67 10.13
CA THR A 314 -19.65 -6.63 9.05
C THR A 314 -19.67 -5.88 7.71
N ILE A 315 -18.60 -6.01 6.96
CA ILE A 315 -18.49 -5.44 5.60
C ILE A 315 -19.35 -6.26 4.64
N SER A 316 -20.12 -5.58 3.79
CA SER A 316 -20.94 -6.23 2.77
C SER A 316 -20.07 -6.75 1.62
N TYR A 317 -20.52 -7.82 0.94
CA TYR A 317 -19.91 -8.24 -0.32
C TYR A 317 -20.43 -7.38 -1.48
N PRO A 318 -19.58 -7.03 -2.48
CA PRO A 318 -18.24 -7.57 -2.74
C PRO A 318 -17.09 -6.89 -1.98
N ALA A 319 -17.31 -5.83 -1.22
CA ALA A 319 -16.23 -5.16 -0.47
C ALA A 319 -15.52 -6.11 0.53
N GLY A 320 -16.19 -7.14 1.02
CA GLY A 320 -15.63 -8.13 1.94
C GLY A 320 -14.66 -9.13 1.32
N TYR A 321 -14.43 -9.14 0.00
CA TYR A 321 -13.41 -10.00 -0.63
C TYR A 321 -12.01 -9.40 -0.43
N GLN A 322 -11.02 -10.29 -0.27
CA GLN A 322 -9.64 -9.90 0.07
C GLN A 322 -9.00 -8.95 -0.96
N ASP A 323 -9.21 -9.25 -2.25
CA ASP A 323 -8.62 -8.51 -3.35
C ASP A 323 -9.41 -7.24 -3.72
N CYS A 324 -10.56 -7.01 -3.05
CA CYS A 324 -11.37 -5.82 -3.21
C CYS A 324 -11.00 -4.78 -2.15
N ILE A 325 -10.91 -3.52 -2.54
CA ILE A 325 -10.70 -2.39 -1.63
C ILE A 325 -12.05 -1.97 -1.05
N ALA A 326 -12.21 -2.16 0.26
CA ALA A 326 -13.45 -1.85 0.98
C ALA A 326 -13.49 -0.39 1.41
N VAL A 327 -14.46 0.37 0.91
CA VAL A 327 -14.59 1.81 1.17
C VAL A 327 -15.75 2.11 2.11
N GLY A 328 -15.44 2.67 3.27
CA GLY A 328 -16.41 3.19 4.22
C GLY A 328 -16.73 4.67 3.99
N ALA A 329 -17.82 5.13 4.61
CA ALA A 329 -18.23 6.52 4.55
C ALA A 329 -17.87 7.28 5.83
N MET A 330 -17.29 8.48 5.67
CA MET A 330 -17.09 9.44 6.75
C MET A 330 -18.11 10.59 6.72
N SER A 331 -18.34 11.19 7.90
CA SER A 331 -19.09 12.42 8.08
C SER A 331 -18.17 13.65 7.95
N PRO A 332 -18.69 14.86 7.78
CA PRO A 332 -17.88 16.07 7.70
C PRO A 332 -17.20 16.46 9.02
N CYS A 333 -17.30 15.65 10.07
CA CYS A 333 -16.71 15.91 11.38
C CYS A 333 -15.53 14.98 11.73
N ASN A 334 -14.83 14.49 10.74
CA ASN A 334 -13.64 13.67 10.91
C ASN A 334 -13.87 12.36 11.69
N GLU A 335 -15.00 11.71 11.40
CA GLU A 335 -15.41 10.47 12.05
C GLU A 335 -16.09 9.53 11.02
N ARG A 336 -16.12 8.23 11.28
CA ARG A 336 -16.95 7.30 10.49
C ARG A 336 -18.41 7.75 10.53
N LYS A 337 -19.10 7.72 9.41
CA LYS A 337 -20.54 7.96 9.39
C LYS A 337 -21.26 6.87 10.19
N SER A 338 -21.93 7.29 11.24
CA SER A 338 -22.76 6.45 12.10
C SER A 338 -24.14 7.09 12.32
N THR A 339 -25.03 6.37 12.97
CA THR A 339 -26.35 6.90 13.34
C THR A 339 -26.29 8.03 14.39
N SER A 340 -25.11 8.32 14.96
CA SER A 340 -24.85 9.36 15.95
C SER A 340 -23.83 10.40 15.51
N SER A 341 -23.36 10.35 14.27
CA SER A 341 -22.41 11.33 13.73
C SER A 341 -23.02 12.74 13.65
N CYS A 342 -22.14 13.75 13.62
CA CYS A 342 -22.49 15.18 13.73
C CYS A 342 -23.42 15.71 12.64
N ASP A 343 -23.52 15.03 11.50
CA ASP A 343 -24.35 15.42 10.36
C ASP A 343 -25.86 15.38 10.63
N GLY A 344 -26.29 14.82 11.77
CA GLY A 344 -27.66 14.74 12.22
C GLY A 344 -28.52 13.70 11.50
N GLU A 345 -27.99 12.93 10.57
CA GLU A 345 -28.68 11.82 9.90
C GLU A 345 -28.56 10.54 10.73
N ASN A 346 -29.63 10.16 11.40
CA ASN A 346 -29.65 9.04 12.35
C ASN A 346 -30.24 7.74 11.78
N PHE A 347 -30.52 7.70 10.48
CA PHE A 347 -31.22 6.58 9.83
C PHE A 347 -30.29 5.62 9.08
N TRP A 348 -29.00 5.93 8.97
CA TRP A 348 -28.02 5.08 8.33
C TRP A 348 -26.63 5.27 8.95
N GLY A 349 -25.72 4.32 8.66
CA GLY A 349 -24.32 4.44 9.02
C GLY A 349 -23.48 3.50 8.17
N SER A 350 -22.23 3.87 7.94
CA SER A 350 -21.24 3.04 7.23
C SER A 350 -21.01 1.72 7.96
N ASN A 351 -21.00 0.61 7.23
CA ASN A 351 -20.50 -0.65 7.78
C ASN A 351 -19.00 -0.53 8.05
N TYR A 352 -18.53 -1.30 9.03
CA TYR A 352 -17.17 -1.28 9.53
C TYR A 352 -16.69 -2.68 9.90
N GLY A 353 -15.40 -2.88 10.13
CA GLY A 353 -14.86 -4.19 10.47
C GLY A 353 -13.41 -4.39 10.06
N PRO A 354 -12.83 -5.58 10.31
CA PRO A 354 -11.40 -5.83 10.12
C PRO A 354 -10.94 -5.83 8.65
N SER A 355 -11.86 -5.92 7.69
CA SER A 355 -11.56 -5.84 6.26
C SER A 355 -11.89 -4.47 5.64
N LEU A 356 -12.14 -3.44 6.44
CA LEU A 356 -12.29 -2.07 5.93
C LEU A 356 -10.93 -1.49 5.60
N ASP A 357 -10.74 -1.00 4.38
CA ASP A 357 -9.47 -0.37 4.02
C ASP A 357 -9.36 1.05 4.57
N PHE A 358 -10.35 1.89 4.30
CA PHE A 358 -10.35 3.30 4.73
C PHE A 358 -11.74 3.92 4.58
N VAL A 359 -11.86 5.18 4.94
CA VAL A 359 -13.08 5.97 4.77
C VAL A 359 -12.85 7.17 3.87
N THR A 360 -13.88 7.56 3.13
CA THR A 360 -13.96 8.78 2.31
C THR A 360 -15.31 9.46 2.49
N PRO A 361 -15.49 10.72 2.06
CA PRO A 361 -16.73 11.47 2.22
C PRO A 361 -17.97 10.74 1.69
N GLY A 362 -18.98 10.59 2.55
CA GLY A 362 -20.18 9.83 2.22
C GLY A 362 -21.51 10.50 2.59
N VAL A 363 -21.48 11.72 3.11
CA VAL A 363 -22.68 12.40 3.62
C VAL A 363 -22.99 13.63 2.78
N ARG A 364 -24.21 13.67 2.19
CA ARG A 364 -24.72 14.81 1.43
C ARG A 364 -23.75 15.33 0.37
N ILE A 365 -23.26 14.41 -0.43
CA ILE A 365 -22.30 14.71 -1.49
C ILE A 365 -23.02 15.39 -2.66
N HIS A 366 -22.46 16.51 -3.11
CA HIS A 366 -22.91 17.20 -4.31
C HIS A 366 -22.44 16.45 -5.55
N THR A 367 -23.37 16.10 -6.43
CA THR A 367 -23.08 15.40 -7.68
C THR A 367 -24.15 15.67 -8.75
N ILE A 368 -23.99 15.06 -9.91
CA ILE A 368 -24.92 15.15 -11.04
C ILE A 368 -26.10 14.16 -10.89
N THR A 369 -27.15 14.39 -11.65
CA THR A 369 -28.30 13.47 -11.74
C THR A 369 -28.51 12.97 -13.16
N SER A 370 -29.10 11.78 -13.32
CA SER A 370 -29.41 11.18 -14.64
C SER A 370 -30.37 12.01 -15.48
N SER A 371 -31.08 12.96 -14.89
CA SER A 371 -32.00 13.90 -15.57
C SER A 371 -31.34 15.17 -16.10
N GLY A 372 -29.99 15.28 -15.99
CA GLY A 372 -29.21 16.44 -16.48
C GLY A 372 -29.13 17.60 -15.49
N GLY A 373 -29.47 17.38 -14.21
CA GLY A 373 -29.33 18.34 -13.11
C GLY A 373 -28.29 17.93 -12.07
N TYR A 374 -28.42 18.51 -10.86
CA TYR A 374 -27.53 18.31 -9.74
C TYR A 374 -28.30 17.93 -8.47
N THR A 375 -27.65 17.26 -7.55
CA THR A 375 -28.17 16.96 -6.21
C THR A 375 -27.15 17.28 -5.14
N SER A 376 -27.61 17.66 -3.95
CA SER A 376 -26.77 17.89 -2.76
C SER A 376 -27.06 16.89 -1.64
N THR A 377 -27.73 15.79 -1.95
CA THR A 377 -28.23 14.84 -0.95
C THR A 377 -27.85 13.40 -1.27
N PHE A 378 -26.83 13.19 -2.08
CA PHE A 378 -26.36 11.84 -2.39
C PHE A 378 -25.55 11.31 -1.21
N ASN A 379 -26.05 10.24 -0.59
CA ASN A 379 -25.54 9.67 0.64
C ASN A 379 -25.07 8.23 0.45
N GLY A 380 -24.28 7.76 1.42
CA GLY A 380 -23.95 6.36 1.56
C GLY A 380 -22.48 6.04 1.30
N THR A 381 -22.10 4.83 1.59
CA THR A 381 -20.83 4.25 1.11
C THR A 381 -20.81 4.20 -0.42
N SER A 382 -21.99 4.34 -1.05
CA SER A 382 -22.16 4.53 -2.50
C SER A 382 -21.56 5.83 -3.03
N SER A 383 -21.49 6.90 -2.23
CA SER A 383 -20.80 8.15 -2.60
C SER A 383 -19.32 8.11 -2.22
N ALA A 384 -18.98 7.39 -1.18
CA ALA A 384 -17.60 7.21 -0.73
C ALA A 384 -16.76 6.37 -1.73
N CYS A 385 -17.31 5.28 -2.24
CA CYS A 385 -16.63 4.38 -3.16
C CYS A 385 -16.12 5.08 -4.45
N PRO A 386 -16.93 5.80 -5.23
CA PRO A 386 -16.45 6.51 -6.41
C PRO A 386 -15.51 7.68 -6.07
N HIS A 387 -15.59 8.24 -4.88
CA HIS A 387 -14.62 9.24 -4.40
C HIS A 387 -13.23 8.61 -4.26
N ALA A 388 -13.13 7.45 -3.59
CA ALA A 388 -11.88 6.69 -3.49
C ALA A 388 -11.35 6.24 -4.86
N ALA A 389 -12.24 5.77 -5.74
CA ALA A 389 -11.88 5.40 -7.11
C ALA A 389 -11.33 6.59 -7.92
N GLY A 390 -11.90 7.79 -7.71
CA GLY A 390 -11.38 9.03 -8.30
C GLY A 390 -9.98 9.37 -7.79
N ILE A 391 -9.71 9.20 -6.48
CA ILE A 391 -8.37 9.41 -5.91
C ILE A 391 -7.36 8.41 -6.52
N ALA A 392 -7.74 7.13 -6.67
CA ALA A 392 -6.91 6.17 -7.40
C ALA A 392 -6.66 6.61 -8.86
N GLY A 393 -7.65 7.27 -9.48
CA GLY A 393 -7.49 7.89 -10.80
C GLY A 393 -6.42 8.98 -10.84
N LEU A 394 -6.35 9.84 -9.81
CA LEU A 394 -5.28 10.83 -9.66
C LEU A 394 -3.92 10.16 -9.46
N ILE A 395 -3.84 9.13 -8.60
CA ILE A 395 -2.62 8.34 -8.36
C ILE A 395 -2.10 7.74 -9.68
N LEU A 396 -2.94 7.02 -10.42
CA LEU A 396 -2.56 6.40 -11.69
C LEU A 396 -2.28 7.40 -12.81
N SER A 397 -2.76 8.64 -12.69
CA SER A 397 -2.42 9.72 -13.62
C SER A 397 -0.98 10.22 -13.42
N VAL A 398 -0.47 10.15 -12.21
CA VAL A 398 0.93 10.49 -11.86
C VAL A 398 1.85 9.29 -12.09
N ALA A 399 1.39 8.08 -11.74
CA ALA A 399 2.17 6.85 -11.82
C ALA A 399 1.40 5.73 -12.56
N PRO A 400 1.30 5.76 -13.90
CA PRO A 400 0.40 4.89 -14.69
C PRO A 400 0.80 3.41 -14.73
N GLY A 401 1.97 3.05 -14.23
CA GLY A 401 2.44 1.67 -14.19
C GLY A 401 2.21 0.95 -12.85
N MET A 402 1.54 1.57 -11.89
CA MET A 402 1.31 0.96 -10.58
C MET A 402 0.36 -0.23 -10.66
N THR A 403 0.69 -1.28 -9.92
CA THR A 403 -0.21 -2.44 -9.72
C THR A 403 -1.35 -2.08 -8.74
N PRO A 404 -2.47 -2.83 -8.76
CA PRO A 404 -3.57 -2.62 -7.80
C PRO A 404 -3.13 -2.63 -6.33
N GLU A 405 -2.22 -3.52 -5.97
CA GLU A 405 -1.67 -3.61 -4.60
C GLU A 405 -0.81 -2.38 -4.25
N GLN A 406 -0.05 -1.85 -5.21
CA GLN A 406 0.71 -0.62 -5.00
C GLN A 406 -0.21 0.58 -4.81
N VAL A 407 -1.29 0.70 -5.60
CA VAL A 407 -2.31 1.74 -5.43
C VAL A 407 -2.94 1.64 -4.03
N ARG A 408 -3.37 0.44 -3.61
CA ARG A 408 -3.91 0.19 -2.28
C ARG A 408 -2.94 0.60 -1.18
N THR A 409 -1.67 0.19 -1.31
CA THR A 409 -0.60 0.52 -0.36
C THR A 409 -0.37 2.03 -0.26
N VAL A 410 -0.31 2.75 -1.39
CA VAL A 410 -0.15 4.21 -1.39
C VAL A 410 -1.32 4.88 -0.67
N MET A 411 -2.56 4.45 -0.92
CA MET A 411 -3.74 5.00 -0.24
C MET A 411 -3.73 4.72 1.26
N HIS A 412 -3.29 3.53 1.71
CA HIS A 412 -3.16 3.20 3.14
C HIS A 412 -2.07 4.03 3.83
N MET A 413 -0.88 4.10 3.23
CA MET A 413 0.27 4.77 3.84
C MET A 413 0.11 6.28 3.97
N ASN A 414 -0.71 6.88 3.12
CA ASN A 414 -0.94 8.31 3.06
C ASN A 414 -2.31 8.72 3.61
N ALA A 415 -3.08 7.78 4.16
CA ALA A 415 -4.32 8.09 4.85
C ALA A 415 -4.05 8.87 6.15
N ASP A 416 -4.89 9.85 6.44
CA ASP A 416 -4.87 10.53 7.72
C ASP A 416 -5.48 9.62 8.77
N ASP A 417 -4.70 9.27 9.77
CA ASP A 417 -5.14 8.42 10.87
C ASP A 417 -6.19 9.15 11.70
N ILE A 418 -7.42 8.67 11.66
CA ILE A 418 -8.56 9.21 12.40
C ILE A 418 -9.17 8.11 13.29
N GLY A 419 -9.69 8.49 14.44
CA GLY A 419 -10.20 7.51 15.40
C GLY A 419 -9.12 7.03 16.37
N ASN A 420 -8.89 5.72 16.44
CA ASN A 420 -7.81 5.15 17.26
C ASN A 420 -6.52 5.11 16.45
N ILE A 421 -5.38 5.30 17.12
CA ILE A 421 -4.06 5.31 16.47
C ILE A 421 -3.78 4.00 15.75
N GLY A 422 -3.40 4.10 14.48
CA GLY A 422 -3.15 2.98 13.58
C GLY A 422 -4.45 2.39 13.02
N PHE A 423 -4.35 1.22 12.40
CA PHE A 423 -5.53 0.55 11.85
C PHE A 423 -6.58 0.29 12.94
N ASP A 424 -7.84 0.68 12.67
CA ASP A 424 -8.98 0.34 13.50
C ASP A 424 -10.18 -0.14 12.66
N ASN A 425 -11.12 -0.85 13.31
CA ASN A 425 -12.26 -1.42 12.60
C ASN A 425 -13.30 -0.36 12.17
N GLU A 426 -13.29 0.84 12.72
CA GLU A 426 -14.27 1.91 12.43
C GLU A 426 -13.88 2.69 11.17
N THR A 427 -12.59 2.94 10.97
CA THR A 427 -12.06 3.80 9.91
C THR A 427 -11.01 3.14 9.02
N GLY A 428 -10.65 1.88 9.28
CA GLY A 428 -9.59 1.17 8.57
C GLY A 428 -8.23 1.82 8.84
N TYR A 429 -7.52 2.19 7.78
CA TYR A 429 -6.27 2.97 7.87
C TYR A 429 -6.50 4.48 8.06
N GLY A 430 -7.76 4.92 8.10
CA GLY A 430 -8.12 6.32 8.30
C GLY A 430 -8.86 6.95 7.13
N ARG A 431 -8.79 8.28 7.03
CA ARG A 431 -9.34 9.09 5.94
C ARG A 431 -8.33 9.17 4.79
N VAL A 432 -8.73 8.80 3.59
CA VAL A 432 -7.84 8.90 2.42
C VAL A 432 -7.42 10.35 2.19
N ASN A 433 -6.12 10.58 1.96
CA ASN A 433 -5.56 11.87 1.62
C ASN A 433 -5.02 11.84 0.18
N ALA A 434 -5.73 12.52 -0.73
CA ALA A 434 -5.39 12.56 -2.15
C ALA A 434 -4.08 13.30 -2.39
N TYR A 435 -3.88 14.43 -1.71
CA TYR A 435 -2.68 15.26 -1.88
C TYR A 435 -1.41 14.52 -1.47
N GLN A 436 -1.39 13.92 -0.27
CA GLN A 436 -0.22 13.16 0.18
C GLN A 436 0.04 11.96 -0.72
N SER A 437 -1.02 11.29 -1.20
CA SER A 437 -0.91 10.14 -2.09
C SER A 437 -0.23 10.49 -3.42
N VAL A 438 -0.57 11.62 -4.05
CA VAL A 438 0.06 12.03 -5.31
C VAL A 438 1.40 12.75 -5.10
N LEU A 439 1.55 13.53 -4.03
CA LEU A 439 2.79 14.25 -3.71
C LEU A 439 3.95 13.30 -3.43
N ASN A 440 3.68 12.26 -2.64
CA ASN A 440 4.70 11.28 -2.27
C ASN A 440 5.18 10.45 -3.47
N LEU A 441 4.35 10.27 -4.48
CA LEU A 441 4.74 9.61 -5.72
C LEU A 441 5.68 10.46 -6.59
N LEU A 442 5.51 11.79 -6.61
CA LEU A 442 6.41 12.68 -7.34
C LEU A 442 7.83 12.70 -6.76
N ASN A 443 7.93 12.48 -5.45
CA ASN A 443 9.20 12.51 -4.73
C ASN A 443 9.79 11.12 -4.48
N ALA A 444 9.11 10.04 -4.93
CA ALA A 444 9.60 8.68 -4.73
C ALA A 444 10.84 8.39 -5.60
N PRO A 445 11.83 7.62 -5.11
CA PRO A 445 12.86 7.07 -5.96
C PRO A 445 12.22 6.07 -6.93
N GLU A 446 12.59 6.11 -8.18
CA GLU A 446 12.12 5.19 -9.20
C GLU A 446 13.26 4.24 -9.59
N ILE A 447 13.06 2.93 -9.36
CA ILE A 447 14.06 1.93 -9.69
C ILE A 447 13.82 1.41 -11.09
N PHE A 448 14.84 1.51 -11.93
CA PHE A 448 14.92 0.76 -13.17
C PHE A 448 16.03 -0.28 -13.07
N ILE A 449 15.72 -1.54 -13.38
CA ILE A 449 16.67 -2.64 -13.50
C ILE A 449 16.61 -3.13 -14.94
N ASP A 450 17.76 -3.18 -15.59
CA ASP A 450 17.86 -3.52 -17.01
C ASP A 450 17.67 -5.00 -17.33
N ILE A 451 17.55 -5.84 -16.31
CA ILE A 451 17.39 -7.30 -16.42
C ILE A 451 16.42 -7.82 -15.37
N ASP A 452 15.44 -8.61 -15.78
CA ASP A 452 14.46 -9.23 -14.88
C ASP A 452 14.98 -10.51 -14.21
N ASN A 453 15.88 -11.24 -14.87
CA ASN A 453 16.49 -12.48 -14.34
C ASN A 453 17.81 -12.83 -15.03
N PHE A 454 18.62 -13.68 -14.38
CA PHE A 454 19.79 -14.30 -14.96
C PHE A 454 19.58 -15.82 -15.05
N GLU A 455 19.77 -16.40 -16.23
CA GLU A 455 19.88 -17.85 -16.38
C GLU A 455 21.33 -18.19 -16.74
N VAL A 456 22.01 -18.96 -15.86
CA VAL A 456 23.39 -19.35 -16.06
C VAL A 456 23.55 -20.86 -15.91
N GLU A 457 24.01 -21.52 -16.96
CA GLU A 457 24.44 -22.92 -16.88
C GLU A 457 25.91 -22.98 -16.47
N LEU A 458 26.20 -23.59 -15.32
CA LEU A 458 27.57 -23.79 -14.83
C LEU A 458 27.93 -25.28 -14.72
N SER A 459 29.13 -25.61 -15.13
CA SER A 459 29.72 -26.91 -14.83
C SER A 459 30.21 -26.93 -13.37
N SER A 460 30.26 -28.12 -12.77
CA SER A 460 30.76 -28.26 -11.39
C SER A 460 32.16 -27.65 -11.24
N GLY A 461 32.33 -26.77 -10.25
CA GLY A 461 33.58 -26.09 -9.95
C GLY A 461 33.89 -24.84 -10.80
N THR A 462 32.93 -24.36 -11.61
CA THR A 462 33.08 -23.12 -12.35
C THR A 462 32.23 -22.02 -11.74
N SER A 463 32.62 -20.75 -11.94
CA SER A 463 31.87 -19.57 -11.55
C SER A 463 31.60 -18.67 -12.76
N SER A 464 30.53 -17.91 -12.72
CA SER A 464 30.21 -16.85 -13.70
C SER A 464 29.85 -15.56 -12.98
N ASN A 465 30.33 -14.44 -13.49
CA ASN A 465 29.94 -13.13 -13.05
C ASN A 465 28.86 -12.60 -14.01
N GLN A 466 27.79 -12.08 -13.43
CA GLN A 466 26.77 -11.37 -14.16
C GLN A 466 26.76 -9.93 -13.66
N GLU A 467 26.54 -9.00 -14.56
CA GLU A 467 26.44 -7.58 -14.24
C GLU A 467 25.04 -7.10 -14.63
N PHE A 468 24.46 -6.28 -13.81
CA PHE A 468 23.21 -5.56 -14.09
C PHE A 468 23.32 -4.12 -13.57
N VAL A 469 22.50 -3.26 -14.13
CA VAL A 469 22.49 -1.84 -13.78
C VAL A 469 21.21 -1.52 -13.02
N ILE A 470 21.38 -0.88 -11.85
CA ILE A 470 20.29 -0.29 -11.11
C ILE A 470 20.36 1.22 -11.35
N ILE A 471 19.30 1.78 -11.92
CA ILE A 471 19.19 3.20 -12.21
C ILE A 471 18.06 3.77 -11.35
N ASN A 472 18.35 4.86 -10.65
CA ASN A 472 17.31 5.70 -10.06
C ASN A 472 16.86 6.70 -11.11
N THR A 473 15.65 6.56 -11.61
CA THR A 473 15.02 7.49 -12.55
C THR A 473 14.11 8.50 -11.83
N GLY A 474 13.85 8.30 -10.52
CA GLY A 474 13.10 9.21 -9.68
C GLY A 474 13.93 10.36 -9.12
N GLU A 475 13.29 11.32 -8.48
CA GLU A 475 13.93 12.53 -7.95
C GLU A 475 14.53 12.33 -6.54
N ALA A 476 14.02 11.38 -5.75
CA ALA A 476 14.53 11.09 -4.41
C ALA A 476 15.74 10.16 -4.43
N ASP A 477 16.55 10.21 -3.38
CA ASP A 477 17.70 9.30 -3.19
C ASP A 477 17.20 7.85 -3.04
N LEU A 478 17.76 6.94 -3.86
CA LEU A 478 17.48 5.52 -3.80
C LEU A 478 18.42 4.83 -2.82
N SER A 479 17.86 4.20 -1.79
CA SER A 479 18.58 3.27 -0.92
C SER A 479 18.07 1.86 -1.16
N PHE A 480 18.96 0.91 -1.42
CA PHE A 480 18.61 -0.49 -1.64
C PHE A 480 19.59 -1.43 -0.95
N SER A 481 19.13 -2.64 -0.64
CA SER A 481 19.96 -3.76 -0.24
C SER A 481 19.82 -4.88 -1.26
N ILE A 482 20.90 -5.65 -1.45
CA ILE A 482 20.86 -6.88 -2.25
C ILE A 482 21.05 -8.03 -1.28
N ASP A 483 19.99 -8.80 -1.08
CA ASP A 483 20.03 -10.02 -0.30
C ASP A 483 20.22 -11.20 -1.26
N SER A 484 21.17 -12.08 -0.95
CA SER A 484 21.39 -13.31 -1.69
C SER A 484 20.95 -14.49 -0.85
N GLU A 485 19.94 -15.21 -1.30
CA GLU A 485 19.64 -16.54 -0.79
C GLU A 485 20.39 -17.58 -1.63
N SER A 486 21.24 -18.37 -1.00
CA SER A 486 21.89 -19.48 -1.67
C SER A 486 21.29 -20.79 -1.18
N TYR A 487 20.56 -21.47 -2.04
CA TYR A 487 20.09 -22.83 -1.78
C TYR A 487 21.00 -23.82 -2.48
N GLN A 488 21.57 -24.73 -1.70
CA GLN A 488 22.32 -25.87 -2.26
C GLN A 488 21.44 -27.12 -2.17
N SER A 489 20.95 -27.58 -3.32
CA SER A 489 20.31 -28.90 -3.41
C SER A 489 21.40 -29.95 -3.64
N ILE A 490 21.57 -30.83 -2.68
CA ILE A 490 22.49 -31.95 -2.76
C ILE A 490 21.69 -33.24 -2.79
N ASN A 491 21.95 -34.12 -3.74
CA ASN A 491 21.37 -35.47 -3.76
C ASN A 491 22.43 -36.50 -4.09
N SER A 492 22.22 -37.72 -3.63
CA SER A 492 23.18 -38.85 -3.81
C SER A 492 23.41 -39.21 -5.27
N ASP A 493 22.48 -38.93 -6.17
CA ASP A 493 22.55 -39.30 -7.57
C ASP A 493 23.51 -38.42 -8.38
N ASN A 494 23.62 -37.14 -8.00
CA ASN A 494 24.32 -36.13 -8.78
C ASN A 494 25.64 -35.63 -8.15
N ASN A 495 25.85 -35.80 -6.84
CA ASN A 495 26.91 -35.09 -6.12
C ASN A 495 27.94 -36.00 -5.47
N ASN A 496 28.00 -37.29 -5.84
CA ASN A 496 28.93 -38.28 -5.24
C ASN A 496 28.88 -38.25 -3.70
N LEU A 497 27.69 -38.04 -3.12
CA LEU A 497 27.53 -38.28 -1.70
C LEU A 497 27.60 -39.79 -1.49
N GLU A 498 28.69 -40.24 -0.87
CA GLU A 498 28.78 -41.62 -0.43
C GLU A 498 27.75 -41.82 0.68
N TYR A 499 26.89 -42.81 0.47
CA TYR A 499 25.95 -43.23 1.52
C TYR A 499 26.78 -43.96 2.58
N GLU A 500 26.81 -43.41 3.79
CA GLU A 500 27.45 -44.03 4.94
C GLU A 500 26.35 -44.41 5.96
N TRP A 501 26.22 -45.69 6.20
CA TRP A 501 25.31 -46.19 7.23
C TRP A 501 25.90 -45.96 8.61
N VAL A 502 25.25 -45.18 9.45
CA VAL A 502 25.62 -44.99 10.83
C VAL A 502 24.85 -45.99 11.68
N ASP A 503 25.53 -47.05 12.12
CA ASP A 503 24.93 -48.07 12.97
C ASP A 503 24.86 -47.59 14.42
N ILE A 504 23.63 -47.49 14.95
CA ILE A 504 23.36 -47.13 16.34
C ILE A 504 22.85 -48.31 17.17
N SER A 505 22.94 -49.56 16.66
CA SER A 505 22.37 -50.75 17.30
C SER A 505 22.90 -51.03 18.70
N ASP A 506 24.15 -50.58 19.00
CA ASP A 506 24.79 -50.76 20.30
C ASP A 506 24.65 -49.55 21.24
N ASN A 507 24.17 -48.42 20.75
CA ASN A 507 24.05 -47.16 21.52
C ASN A 507 22.89 -46.30 21.07
N TYR A 508 21.72 -46.62 21.54
CA TYR A 508 20.50 -45.89 21.23
C TYR A 508 19.58 -45.71 22.44
N GLU A 509 18.71 -44.73 22.35
CA GLU A 509 17.54 -44.57 23.22
C GLU A 509 16.29 -44.90 22.43
N ILE A 510 15.30 -45.50 23.08
CA ILE A 510 13.99 -45.74 22.48
C ILE A 510 13.09 -44.55 22.74
N LEU A 511 12.49 -44.05 21.67
CA LEU A 511 11.50 -42.97 21.77
C LEU A 511 10.15 -43.57 22.13
N ASN A 512 9.59 -43.12 23.23
CA ASN A 512 8.23 -43.52 23.63
C ASN A 512 7.22 -42.69 22.86
N MET A 513 6.43 -43.35 22.04
CA MET A 513 5.30 -42.75 21.32
C MET A 513 4.01 -43.03 22.08
N SER A 514 3.26 -42.00 22.43
CA SER A 514 1.96 -42.14 23.14
C SER A 514 0.78 -42.27 22.21
N HIS A 515 0.95 -41.92 20.95
CA HIS A 515 -0.10 -41.92 19.94
C HIS A 515 0.46 -42.20 18.54
N ASN A 516 -0.33 -42.82 17.67
CA ASN A 516 0.09 -43.18 16.30
C ASN A 516 0.17 -42.00 15.35
N ASP A 517 -0.65 -40.99 15.58
CA ASP A 517 -0.84 -39.84 14.64
C ASP A 517 -0.15 -38.55 15.10
N TYR A 518 0.59 -38.63 16.20
CA TYR A 518 1.18 -37.40 16.79
C TYR A 518 2.71 -37.49 16.91
N ALA A 519 3.30 -36.35 17.13
CA ALA A 519 4.71 -36.25 17.51
C ALA A 519 5.00 -37.04 18.80
N GLY A 520 6.21 -37.51 18.95
CA GLY A 520 6.66 -38.12 20.20
C GLY A 520 6.47 -37.15 21.38
N ASP A 521 6.17 -37.70 22.53
CA ASP A 521 5.88 -36.91 23.75
C ASP A 521 7.09 -36.11 24.24
N GLN A 522 8.25 -36.27 23.64
CA GLN A 522 9.50 -35.68 24.08
C GLN A 522 10.26 -35.00 22.94
N SER A 523 10.62 -33.75 23.16
CA SER A 523 11.61 -33.06 22.36
C SER A 523 13.00 -33.64 22.63
N ILE A 524 13.72 -34.03 21.58
CA ILE A 524 15.09 -34.50 21.65
C ILE A 524 16.02 -33.30 21.59
N ASN A 525 16.84 -33.11 22.64
CA ASN A 525 17.85 -32.07 22.62
C ASN A 525 19.03 -32.49 21.76
N LEU A 526 19.49 -31.61 20.90
CA LEU A 526 20.71 -31.79 20.11
C LEU A 526 21.96 -31.43 20.95
N ASN A 527 23.05 -32.08 20.71
CA ASN A 527 24.37 -31.73 21.30
C ASN A 527 25.05 -30.57 20.55
N PHE A 528 24.42 -30.08 19.50
CA PHE A 528 24.87 -28.98 18.63
C PHE A 528 23.68 -28.10 18.24
N ASN A 529 23.97 -26.94 17.68
CA ASN A 529 22.92 -26.11 17.06
C ASN A 529 22.75 -26.52 15.60
N PHE A 530 21.57 -26.96 15.24
CA PHE A 530 21.22 -27.34 13.87
C PHE A 530 20.72 -26.11 13.11
N PRO A 531 21.47 -25.64 12.11
CA PRO A 531 21.00 -24.56 11.25
C PRO A 531 19.98 -25.12 10.25
N PHE A 532 18.81 -24.50 10.19
CA PHE A 532 17.75 -24.86 9.25
C PHE A 532 17.13 -23.59 8.70
N TYR A 533 17.42 -23.28 7.43
CA TYR A 533 17.16 -21.97 6.82
C TYR A 533 17.72 -20.83 7.68
N ASP A 534 16.94 -19.79 7.95
CA ASP A 534 17.37 -18.62 8.74
C ASP A 534 17.33 -18.84 10.26
N ASN A 535 16.98 -20.04 10.70
CA ASN A 535 16.85 -20.39 12.10
C ASN A 535 17.93 -21.36 12.57
N SER A 536 18.14 -21.43 13.88
CA SER A 536 19.03 -22.38 14.51
C SER A 536 18.30 -23.06 15.66
N PHE A 537 18.25 -24.39 15.62
CA PHE A 537 17.50 -25.21 16.57
C PHE A 537 18.44 -26.06 17.43
N SER A 538 18.16 -26.12 18.72
CA SER A 538 18.86 -26.97 19.70
C SER A 538 18.10 -28.23 20.07
N SER A 539 16.90 -28.42 19.48
CA SER A 539 16.05 -29.61 19.70
C SER A 539 15.13 -29.84 18.51
N PHE A 540 14.62 -31.06 18.41
CA PHE A 540 13.61 -31.44 17.43
C PHE A 540 12.65 -32.46 18.01
N ILE A 541 11.55 -32.70 17.32
CA ILE A 541 10.55 -33.74 17.64
C ILE A 541 10.49 -34.73 16.51
N VAL A 542 10.31 -35.99 16.83
CA VAL A 542 10.09 -37.08 15.85
C VAL A 542 8.61 -37.37 15.77
N ASN A 543 8.05 -37.29 14.59
CA ASN A 543 6.67 -37.68 14.33
C ASN A 543 6.58 -39.17 13.94
N ALA A 544 5.52 -39.86 14.38
CA ALA A 544 5.27 -41.27 14.04
C ALA A 544 5.23 -41.49 12.52
N ASN A 545 4.73 -40.51 11.77
CA ASN A 545 4.57 -40.56 10.31
C ASN A 545 5.87 -40.23 9.53
N GLY A 546 7.03 -40.40 10.15
CA GLY A 546 8.31 -40.46 9.45
C GLY A 546 8.96 -39.11 9.15
N TRP A 547 8.65 -38.05 9.90
CA TRP A 547 9.29 -36.74 9.75
C TRP A 547 9.83 -36.18 11.08
N LEU A 548 10.73 -35.22 10.97
CA LEU A 548 11.36 -34.53 12.09
C LEU A 548 10.95 -33.06 12.06
N GLY A 549 10.39 -32.55 13.15
CA GLY A 549 9.94 -31.16 13.27
C GLY A 549 10.87 -30.31 14.15
N PHE A 550 11.16 -29.10 13.71
CA PHE A 550 11.94 -28.09 14.44
C PHE A 550 11.03 -26.92 14.79
N GLY A 551 10.73 -26.73 16.07
CA GLY A 551 9.81 -25.69 16.54
C GLY A 551 8.49 -26.22 17.12
N GLU A 552 7.44 -25.41 17.09
CA GLU A 552 6.19 -25.68 17.83
C GLU A 552 5.10 -26.42 17.04
N ASP A 553 5.19 -26.52 15.71
CA ASP A 553 4.16 -27.17 14.89
C ASP A 553 4.47 -28.65 14.65
N ASN A 554 3.76 -29.52 15.34
CA ASN A 554 4.04 -30.95 15.40
C ASN A 554 2.84 -31.85 15.14
N THR A 555 1.76 -31.31 14.55
CA THR A 555 0.46 -31.99 14.50
C THR A 555 0.06 -32.55 13.14
N GLY A 556 0.92 -32.44 12.13
CA GLY A 556 0.62 -32.96 10.79
C GLY A 556 0.55 -34.50 10.75
N TRP A 557 -0.61 -35.04 10.44
CA TRP A 557 -0.89 -36.49 10.30
C TRP A 557 -1.37 -36.86 8.89
N ASP A 558 -1.70 -35.90 8.05
CA ASP A 558 -2.30 -36.12 6.74
C ASP A 558 -1.24 -36.12 5.63
N ASN A 559 -1.14 -37.21 4.90
CA ASN A 559 -0.18 -37.42 3.82
C ASN A 559 -0.60 -36.66 2.55
N SER A 560 -0.39 -35.37 2.54
CA SER A 560 -0.62 -34.55 1.35
C SER A 560 0.68 -34.29 0.57
N SER A 561 0.54 -33.92 -0.71
CA SER A 561 1.72 -33.58 -1.52
C SER A 561 2.44 -32.33 -1.01
N ILE A 562 3.77 -32.35 -0.98
CA ILE A 562 4.62 -31.21 -0.61
C ILE A 562 5.05 -30.47 -1.90
N PRO A 563 5.02 -29.12 -1.94
CA PRO A 563 4.63 -28.18 -0.88
C PRO A 563 3.10 -28.08 -0.69
N ASN A 564 2.66 -27.89 0.55
CA ASN A 564 1.26 -27.75 0.92
C ASN A 564 1.16 -26.89 2.19
N SER A 565 0.17 -26.01 2.27
CA SER A 565 -0.07 -25.14 3.43
C SER A 565 -0.42 -25.90 4.73
N SER A 566 -0.81 -27.17 4.62
CA SER A 566 -1.07 -28.06 5.76
C SER A 566 0.14 -28.90 6.17
N ALA A 567 1.26 -28.84 5.44
CA ALA A 567 2.48 -29.54 5.82
C ALA A 567 3.13 -28.83 7.02
N PRO A 568 3.76 -29.61 7.93
CA PRO A 568 4.49 -29.02 9.05
C PRO A 568 5.58 -28.05 8.57
N LEU A 569 5.62 -26.88 9.21
CA LEU A 569 6.68 -25.90 8.97
C LEU A 569 7.99 -26.33 9.67
N ASN A 570 9.13 -25.98 9.10
CA ASN A 570 10.45 -26.34 9.64
C ASN A 570 10.60 -27.85 9.90
N ALA A 571 10.36 -28.67 8.88
CA ALA A 571 10.40 -30.11 9.00
C ALA A 571 11.32 -30.78 7.96
N VAL A 572 11.92 -31.91 8.36
CA VAL A 572 12.67 -32.81 7.48
C VAL A 572 11.86 -34.10 7.34
N PHE A 573 11.51 -34.45 6.11
CA PHE A 573 10.73 -35.63 5.78
C PHE A 573 11.67 -36.73 5.30
N GLY A 574 11.85 -37.77 6.13
CA GLY A 574 12.56 -38.98 5.72
C GLY A 574 11.60 -39.96 5.01
N PHE A 575 10.48 -40.18 5.63
CA PHE A 575 9.32 -40.87 5.06
C PHE A 575 8.11 -40.03 5.43
N TRP A 576 7.29 -39.63 4.54
CA TRP A 576 5.99 -39.09 4.90
C TRP A 576 4.92 -40.08 4.53
N ASP A 577 4.62 -40.95 5.48
CA ASP A 577 3.64 -41.99 5.33
C ASP A 577 2.95 -42.26 6.67
N ASP A 578 1.77 -42.88 6.63
CA ASP A 578 0.98 -43.24 7.80
C ASP A 578 1.60 -44.46 8.50
N LEU A 579 2.59 -44.20 9.35
CA LEU A 579 3.33 -45.25 10.07
C LEU A 579 2.71 -45.53 11.45
N ASN A 580 2.75 -46.78 11.87
CA ASN A 580 2.19 -47.20 13.13
C ASN A 580 3.23 -47.91 14.04
N PRO A 581 3.99 -47.15 14.84
CA PRO A 581 5.01 -47.69 15.73
C PRO A 581 4.43 -48.29 17.03
N ILE A 582 3.10 -48.22 17.27
CA ILE A 582 2.51 -48.59 18.54
C ILE A 582 1.67 -49.89 18.40
N ASN A 583 1.89 -50.82 19.32
CA ASN A 583 1.09 -52.01 19.49
C ASN A 583 0.31 -51.91 20.80
N ASP A 584 -0.91 -51.44 20.75
CA ASP A 584 -1.82 -51.34 21.90
C ASP A 584 -3.14 -52.12 21.68
N SER A 585 -4.09 -51.95 22.59
CA SER A 585 -5.40 -52.64 22.51
C SER A 585 -6.27 -52.24 21.32
N ASN A 586 -5.95 -51.12 20.66
CA ASN A 586 -6.73 -50.52 19.56
C ASN A 586 -6.00 -50.63 18.22
N THR A 587 -4.67 -50.82 18.24
CA THR A 587 -3.84 -50.85 17.05
C THR A 587 -2.89 -52.02 17.07
N SER A 588 -2.59 -52.60 15.92
CA SER A 588 -1.68 -53.75 15.74
C SER A 588 -0.34 -53.34 15.14
N GLY A 589 0.09 -52.09 15.34
CA GLY A 589 1.35 -51.62 14.85
C GLY A 589 2.56 -52.31 15.45
N ASN A 590 3.66 -52.31 14.77
CA ASN A 590 4.91 -52.94 15.17
C ASN A 590 6.12 -52.04 14.87
N GLY A 591 7.23 -52.29 15.54
CA GLY A 591 8.45 -51.53 15.37
C GLY A 591 8.76 -50.61 16.54
N THR A 592 9.90 -49.93 16.41
CA THR A 592 10.36 -48.95 17.40
C THR A 592 11.05 -47.80 16.70
N ILE A 593 10.91 -46.62 17.25
CA ILE A 593 11.73 -45.46 16.84
C ILE A 593 12.85 -45.33 17.84
N LYS A 594 14.09 -45.35 17.34
CA LYS A 594 15.33 -45.26 18.10
C LYS A 594 16.07 -44.00 17.72
N TYR A 595 16.81 -43.41 18.63
CA TYR A 595 17.74 -42.33 18.31
C TYR A 595 19.06 -42.45 19.07
N SER A 596 20.11 -41.87 18.49
CA SER A 596 21.40 -41.70 19.14
C SER A 596 21.91 -40.29 18.90
N ASN A 597 22.23 -39.60 19.98
CA ASN A 597 22.68 -38.22 19.96
C ASN A 597 24.19 -38.16 20.17
N MET A 598 24.93 -37.79 19.13
CA MET A 598 26.39 -37.67 19.09
C MET A 598 26.82 -36.21 19.18
N ASN A 599 28.13 -35.94 19.13
CA ASN A 599 28.62 -34.56 19.31
C ASN A 599 28.19 -33.58 18.22
N ASP A 600 28.10 -34.03 16.98
CA ASP A 600 27.83 -33.23 15.78
C ASP A 600 26.78 -33.85 14.85
N MET A 601 26.15 -34.91 15.31
CA MET A 601 25.17 -35.66 14.53
C MET A 601 24.13 -36.29 15.45
N THR A 602 22.89 -36.34 15.00
CA THR A 602 21.82 -37.15 15.62
C THR A 602 21.25 -38.08 14.58
N VAL A 603 21.18 -39.37 14.91
CA VAL A 603 20.61 -40.40 14.06
C VAL A 603 19.26 -40.81 14.61
N VAL A 604 18.26 -40.84 13.77
CA VAL A 604 16.90 -41.35 14.09
C VAL A 604 16.66 -42.55 13.19
N TRP A 605 16.31 -43.67 13.80
CA TRP A 605 16.07 -44.93 13.12
C TRP A 605 14.67 -45.46 13.37
N PHE A 606 13.89 -45.53 12.31
CA PHE A 606 12.57 -46.20 12.30
C PHE A 606 12.80 -47.69 12.06
N ASP A 607 12.86 -48.47 13.15
CA ASP A 607 13.21 -49.90 13.12
C ASP A 607 11.98 -50.76 13.01
N ASN A 608 11.75 -51.35 11.84
CA ASN A 608 10.62 -52.24 11.52
C ASN A 608 9.23 -51.62 11.86
N VAL A 609 9.05 -50.34 11.63
CA VAL A 609 7.78 -49.66 11.86
C VAL A 609 6.83 -50.03 10.74
N ASP A 610 5.66 -50.56 11.11
CA ASP A 610 4.61 -50.96 10.15
C ASP A 610 3.89 -49.70 9.60
N HIS A 611 3.44 -49.84 8.37
CA HIS A 611 2.47 -48.93 7.80
C HIS A 611 1.08 -49.17 8.39
N TRP A 612 0.30 -48.12 8.60
CA TRP A 612 -1.08 -48.23 9.06
C TRP A 612 -1.87 -49.09 8.07
N PRO A 613 -2.57 -50.14 8.53
CA PRO A 613 -3.30 -51.02 7.61
C PRO A 613 -4.50 -50.29 7.04
N THR A 614 -4.38 -49.73 5.85
CA THR A 614 -5.53 -49.40 5.03
C THR A 614 -6.13 -50.71 4.51
N ASN A 615 -7.35 -50.98 4.89
CA ASN A 615 -8.17 -52.01 4.24
C ASN A 615 -8.41 -51.57 2.79
N PHE A 616 -7.55 -52.00 1.88
CA PHE A 616 -7.80 -52.02 0.45
C PHE A 616 -8.35 -53.39 0.04
#